data_3591035b212bde2e22377142137d3591
#
_entry.id   3591035b212bde2e22377142137d3591
#
_cell.length_a   1.000
_cell.length_b   1.000
_cell.length_c   1.000
_cell.angle_alpha   90.00
_cell.angle_beta   90.00
_cell.angle_gamma   90.00
#
_symmetry.space_group_name_H-M   'P 1'
#
loop_
_entity.id
_entity.type
_entity.pdbx_description
1 polymer ?
#
loop_
_entity_poly.entity_id
_entity_poly.type
_entity_poly.pdbx_seq_one_letter_code
_entity_poly.pdbx_strand_id
1 'polypeptide(L)'
;MVKRNKYMNVPEIRFKGLDKTWNKKTLDELVQLNSGMDYKHLCNGNIPVYGTGGYMLSVNAALSYDKDAIGIGRKGTINKPYILKAPFWTVDTLFYAIPRKYNNLQFCNCIFQRIDWLKYDESTGVPSLSKNIINSIEVNCAPSYDEQQKIASYFQSLDSLIQTTSKKLVSLKQIK
;
A
#
# COMPACT_ATOMS: atom_id res chain seq x y z
N MET A 1 23.73 -27.48 -1.29
CA MET A 1 22.40 -27.37 -0.65
C MET A 1 22.51 -26.48 0.58
N VAL A 2 22.11 -25.22 0.49
CA VAL A 2 22.11 -24.30 1.63
C VAL A 2 20.92 -24.69 2.50
N LYS A 3 21.17 -25.13 3.74
CA LYS A 3 20.12 -25.42 4.73
C LYS A 3 19.35 -24.11 4.99
N ARG A 4 18.10 -24.02 4.51
CA ARG A 4 17.17 -22.96 4.90
C ARG A 4 17.03 -22.98 6.42
N ASN A 5 17.57 -21.96 7.07
CA ASN A 5 17.46 -21.80 8.52
C ASN A 5 16.02 -21.39 8.84
N LYS A 6 15.20 -22.34 9.29
CA LYS A 6 13.75 -22.27 9.50
C LYS A 6 13.33 -21.30 10.63
N TYR A 7 14.27 -20.60 11.25
CA TYR A 7 14.06 -19.86 12.51
C TYR A 7 14.49 -18.40 12.52
N MET A 8 14.91 -17.83 11.38
CA MET A 8 15.29 -16.42 11.37
C MET A 8 14.32 -15.61 10.49
N ASN A 9 13.51 -14.76 11.12
CA ASN A 9 12.72 -13.72 10.46
C ASN A 9 13.67 -12.62 9.93
N VAL A 10 14.60 -13.00 9.05
CA VAL A 10 15.57 -12.11 8.44
C VAL A 10 15.44 -12.28 6.93
N PRO A 11 15.33 -11.20 6.16
CA PRO A 11 15.30 -11.30 4.71
C PRO A 11 16.62 -11.85 4.17
N GLU A 12 16.56 -12.61 3.06
CA GLU A 12 17.75 -13.21 2.42
C GLU A 12 18.71 -12.13 1.89
N ILE A 13 18.17 -11.00 1.44
CA ILE A 13 18.93 -9.83 0.97
C ILE A 13 18.67 -8.68 1.94
N ARG A 14 19.74 -8.06 2.43
CA ARG A 14 19.67 -6.98 3.40
C ARG A 14 20.79 -5.96 3.21
N PHE A 15 20.54 -4.73 3.59
CA PHE A 15 21.58 -3.70 3.61
C PHE A 15 22.66 -4.04 4.64
N LYS A 16 23.93 -3.78 4.30
CA LYS A 16 25.06 -4.01 5.21
C LYS A 16 24.90 -3.23 6.52
N GLY A 17 25.20 -3.88 7.64
CA GLY A 17 25.11 -3.28 8.98
C GLY A 17 23.70 -3.29 9.59
N LEU A 18 22.74 -3.95 8.97
CA LEU A 18 21.40 -4.20 9.51
C LEU A 18 21.27 -5.69 9.83
N ASP A 19 21.42 -6.04 11.09
CA ASP A 19 21.49 -7.43 11.58
C ASP A 19 20.37 -7.83 12.54
N LYS A 20 19.57 -6.84 13.03
CA LYS A 20 18.47 -7.10 13.97
C LYS A 20 17.39 -7.95 13.33
N THR A 21 16.91 -8.96 14.02
CA THR A 21 15.79 -9.83 13.60
C THR A 21 14.54 -9.00 13.30
N TRP A 22 13.85 -9.33 12.23
CA TRP A 22 12.54 -8.74 11.93
C TRP A 22 11.47 -9.30 12.86
N ASN A 23 10.52 -8.45 13.26
CA ASN A 23 9.43 -8.82 14.15
C ASN A 23 8.18 -9.20 13.34
N LYS A 24 7.47 -10.22 13.81
CA LYS A 24 6.10 -10.45 13.36
C LYS A 24 5.20 -9.37 13.97
N LYS A 25 4.40 -8.74 13.12
CA LYS A 25 3.39 -7.75 13.50
C LYS A 25 2.13 -7.97 12.71
N THR A 26 0.99 -7.59 13.27
CA THR A 26 -0.26 -7.50 12.51
C THR A 26 -0.29 -6.21 11.69
N LEU A 27 -1.10 -6.15 10.63
CA LEU A 27 -1.26 -4.91 9.88
C LEU A 27 -1.86 -3.80 10.75
N ASP A 28 -2.72 -4.14 11.73
CA ASP A 28 -3.24 -3.13 12.67
C ASP A 28 -2.14 -2.46 13.51
N GLU A 29 -1.04 -3.16 13.83
CA GLU A 29 0.11 -2.54 14.50
C GLU A 29 0.92 -1.59 13.59
N LEU A 30 0.85 -1.77 12.29
CA LEU A 30 1.60 -0.96 11.31
C LEU A 30 0.81 0.24 10.81
N VAL A 31 -0.48 0.08 10.57
CA VAL A 31 -1.34 1.09 9.95
C VAL A 31 -2.67 1.23 10.68
N GLN A 32 -3.28 2.39 10.57
CA GLN A 32 -4.66 2.63 10.95
C GLN A 32 -5.54 2.49 9.71
N LEU A 33 -6.37 1.44 9.67
CA LEU A 33 -7.27 1.19 8.55
C LEU A 33 -8.59 1.95 8.72
N ASN A 34 -8.94 2.75 7.72
CA ASN A 34 -10.15 3.58 7.69
C ASN A 34 -11.05 3.20 6.51
N SER A 35 -12.36 3.44 6.65
CA SER A 35 -13.32 3.25 5.55
C SER A 35 -13.44 4.50 4.71
N GLY A 36 -13.57 4.33 3.41
CA GLY A 36 -14.10 5.37 2.54
C GLY A 36 -15.58 5.62 2.79
N MET A 37 -16.10 6.67 2.18
CA MET A 37 -17.48 7.15 2.35
C MET A 37 -18.08 7.55 1.01
N ASP A 38 -19.41 7.51 0.91
CA ASP A 38 -20.11 8.06 -0.26
C ASP A 38 -19.80 9.56 -0.42
N TYR A 39 -19.57 9.99 -1.66
CA TYR A 39 -19.20 11.36 -2.02
C TYR A 39 -20.35 12.17 -2.64
N LYS A 40 -21.50 11.56 -2.93
CA LYS A 40 -22.58 12.18 -3.71
C LYS A 40 -23.20 13.41 -3.06
N HIS A 41 -23.02 13.55 -1.75
CA HIS A 41 -23.46 14.71 -0.97
C HIS A 41 -22.49 15.90 -1.03
N LEU A 42 -21.31 15.73 -1.62
CA LEU A 42 -20.27 16.75 -1.73
C LEU A 42 -20.42 17.56 -3.02
N CYS A 43 -19.96 18.81 -2.97
CA CYS A 43 -19.88 19.66 -4.14
C CYS A 43 -18.59 19.43 -4.94
N ASN A 44 -18.59 19.87 -6.21
CA ASN A 44 -17.36 19.87 -7.02
C ASN A 44 -16.25 20.70 -6.35
N GLY A 45 -15.00 20.25 -6.50
CA GLY A 45 -13.83 20.90 -5.91
C GLY A 45 -12.53 20.36 -6.50
N ASN A 46 -11.42 20.53 -5.75
CA ASN A 46 -10.07 20.17 -6.21
C ASN A 46 -9.49 18.92 -5.50
N ILE A 47 -10.25 18.30 -4.62
CA ILE A 47 -9.78 17.16 -3.84
C ILE A 47 -10.15 15.88 -4.59
N PRO A 48 -9.17 15.04 -4.97
CA PRO A 48 -9.43 13.85 -5.76
C PRO A 48 -10.21 12.79 -4.95
N VAL A 49 -11.17 12.18 -5.60
CA VAL A 49 -11.92 11.01 -5.11
C VAL A 49 -11.34 9.74 -5.77
N TYR A 50 -11.04 8.76 -4.97
CA TYR A 50 -10.49 7.49 -5.43
C TYR A 50 -11.43 6.32 -5.15
N GLY A 51 -11.52 5.42 -6.11
CA GLY A 51 -12.13 4.10 -5.98
C GLY A 51 -11.11 2.99 -6.22
N THR A 52 -11.54 1.74 -6.24
CA THR A 52 -10.66 0.57 -6.45
C THR A 52 -9.93 0.56 -7.79
N GLY A 53 -10.44 1.29 -8.77
CA GLY A 53 -9.81 1.48 -10.10
C GLY A 53 -8.92 2.73 -10.21
N GLY A 54 -8.75 3.52 -9.15
CA GLY A 54 -7.98 4.76 -9.14
C GLY A 54 -8.85 6.02 -9.06
N TYR A 55 -8.36 7.14 -9.64
CA TYR A 55 -9.06 8.43 -9.66
C TYR A 55 -10.41 8.36 -10.38
N MET A 56 -11.42 9.02 -9.82
CA MET A 56 -12.78 9.08 -10.38
C MET A 56 -13.20 10.51 -10.77
N LEU A 57 -13.13 11.44 -9.82
CA LEU A 57 -13.56 12.84 -9.95
C LEU A 57 -12.95 13.67 -8.81
N SER A 58 -13.32 14.94 -8.67
CA SER A 58 -12.86 15.78 -7.56
C SER A 58 -14.02 16.46 -6.84
N VAL A 59 -13.87 16.62 -5.52
CA VAL A 59 -14.86 17.19 -4.59
C VAL A 59 -14.24 18.29 -3.72
N ASN A 60 -15.06 18.93 -2.89
CA ASN A 60 -14.67 20.05 -2.03
C ASN A 60 -14.27 19.66 -0.60
N ALA A 61 -14.24 18.36 -0.28
CA ALA A 61 -13.87 17.87 1.05
C ALA A 61 -12.93 16.66 0.96
N ALA A 62 -12.14 16.41 2.01
CA ALA A 62 -11.23 15.27 2.12
C ALA A 62 -11.56 14.39 3.33
N LEU A 63 -11.26 13.09 3.23
CA LEU A 63 -11.18 12.17 4.37
C LEU A 63 -9.81 12.25 5.05
N SER A 64 -8.77 12.63 4.32
CA SER A 64 -7.46 12.97 4.85
C SER A 64 -6.94 14.23 4.17
N TYR A 65 -6.61 15.26 4.96
CA TYR A 65 -6.11 16.54 4.45
C TYR A 65 -4.59 16.60 4.37
N ASP A 66 -3.89 15.95 5.28
CA ASP A 66 -2.44 16.08 5.52
C ASP A 66 -1.67 14.77 5.56
N LYS A 67 -2.37 13.62 5.65
CA LYS A 67 -1.74 12.31 5.78
C LYS A 67 -1.93 11.48 4.52
N ASP A 68 -0.82 11.15 3.89
CA ASP A 68 -0.80 10.15 2.82
C ASP A 68 -1.22 8.77 3.37
N ALA A 69 -1.78 7.93 2.51
CA ALA A 69 -2.27 6.61 2.90
C ALA A 69 -2.03 5.56 1.80
N ILE A 70 -2.33 4.30 2.12
CA ILE A 70 -2.37 3.20 1.16
C ILE A 70 -3.84 2.88 0.91
N GLY A 71 -4.31 3.02 -0.32
CA GLY A 71 -5.63 2.56 -0.75
C GLY A 71 -5.63 1.05 -0.95
N ILE A 72 -6.62 0.36 -0.42
CA ILE A 72 -6.85 -1.07 -0.61
C ILE A 72 -8.33 -1.35 -0.85
N GLY A 73 -8.66 -2.12 -1.88
CA GLY A 73 -10.04 -2.42 -2.23
C GLY A 73 -10.76 -3.17 -1.12
N ARG A 74 -11.92 -2.64 -0.71
CA ARG A 74 -12.87 -3.33 0.15
C ARG A 74 -13.74 -4.28 -0.67
N LYS A 75 -14.14 -3.86 -1.90
CA LYS A 75 -15.01 -4.64 -2.79
C LYS A 75 -14.63 -4.39 -4.25
N GLY A 76 -14.57 -5.44 -5.05
CA GLY A 76 -14.18 -5.39 -6.46
C GLY A 76 -12.68 -5.70 -6.65
N THR A 77 -11.87 -4.74 -7.06
CA THR A 77 -10.42 -4.92 -7.19
C THR A 77 -9.75 -4.84 -5.82
N ILE A 78 -9.59 -5.98 -5.15
CA ILE A 78 -9.03 -6.06 -3.79
C ILE A 78 -7.52 -6.28 -3.74
N ASN A 79 -6.86 -6.61 -4.86
CA ASN A 79 -5.46 -7.04 -4.94
C ASN A 79 -4.51 -6.02 -5.58
N LYS A 80 -4.91 -4.75 -5.66
CA LYS A 80 -4.09 -3.67 -6.23
C LYS A 80 -4.00 -2.49 -5.27
N PRO A 81 -3.25 -2.60 -4.17
CA PRO A 81 -3.02 -1.47 -3.28
C PRO A 81 -2.18 -0.40 -3.97
N TYR A 82 -2.42 0.86 -3.63
CA TYR A 82 -1.68 2.00 -4.18
C TYR A 82 -1.65 3.19 -3.21
N ILE A 83 -0.66 4.08 -3.41
CA ILE A 83 -0.51 5.27 -2.57
C ILE A 83 -1.56 6.32 -2.91
N LEU A 84 -2.19 6.84 -1.88
CA LEU A 84 -3.07 8.00 -1.90
C LEU A 84 -2.31 9.20 -1.34
N LYS A 85 -2.18 10.25 -2.15
CA LYS A 85 -1.56 11.51 -1.73
C LYS A 85 -2.62 12.44 -1.15
N ALA A 86 -2.37 12.96 0.04
CA ALA A 86 -3.23 13.95 0.67
C ALA A 86 -3.18 15.30 -0.09
N PRO A 87 -4.28 16.07 -0.13
CA PRO A 87 -5.60 15.68 0.37
C PRO A 87 -6.34 14.73 -0.57
N PHE A 88 -7.16 13.82 -0.01
CA PHE A 88 -7.95 12.88 -0.82
C PHE A 88 -9.27 12.50 -0.17
N TRP A 89 -10.19 11.97 -0.98
CA TRP A 89 -11.39 11.26 -0.60
C TRP A 89 -11.38 9.84 -1.17
N THR A 90 -11.94 8.86 -0.46
CA THR A 90 -12.13 7.50 -0.98
C THR A 90 -13.59 7.10 -0.89
N VAL A 91 -14.08 6.38 -1.91
CA VAL A 91 -15.45 5.83 -1.90
C VAL A 91 -15.56 4.65 -0.93
N ASP A 92 -16.77 4.27 -0.57
CA ASP A 92 -17.11 3.21 0.38
C ASP A 92 -16.56 1.81 0.03
N THR A 93 -16.25 1.57 -1.25
CA THR A 93 -15.61 0.33 -1.73
C THR A 93 -14.09 0.33 -1.64
N LEU A 94 -13.47 1.41 -1.15
CA LEU A 94 -12.03 1.55 -0.95
C LEU A 94 -11.71 1.88 0.51
N PHE A 95 -10.93 1.04 1.18
CA PHE A 95 -10.30 1.39 2.45
C PHE A 95 -9.05 2.24 2.21
N TYR A 96 -8.66 3.01 3.24
CA TYR A 96 -7.37 3.71 3.24
C TYR A 96 -6.64 3.46 4.57
N ALA A 97 -5.36 3.11 4.47
CA ALA A 97 -4.51 2.73 5.59
C ALA A 97 -3.45 3.82 5.82
N ILE A 98 -3.53 4.52 6.94
CA ILE A 98 -2.56 5.55 7.35
C ILE A 98 -1.50 4.88 8.24
N PRO A 99 -0.19 4.99 7.94
CA PRO A 99 0.84 4.42 8.79
C PRO A 99 0.76 4.96 10.22
N ARG A 100 0.88 4.07 11.20
CA ARG A 100 1.03 4.47 12.60
C ARG A 100 2.42 5.05 12.84
N LYS A 101 2.59 5.75 13.96
CA LYS A 101 3.87 6.35 14.37
C LYS A 101 5.02 5.35 14.24
N TYR A 102 6.16 5.80 13.71
CA TYR A 102 7.36 5.00 13.46
C TYR A 102 7.24 3.93 12.36
N ASN A 103 6.20 3.97 11.52
CA ASN A 103 6.13 3.15 10.32
C ASN A 103 6.23 4.02 9.06
N ASN A 104 7.09 3.62 8.13
CA ASN A 104 7.28 4.35 6.88
C ASN A 104 6.18 3.97 5.88
N LEU A 105 5.54 4.96 5.25
CA LEU A 105 4.45 4.76 4.29
C LEU A 105 4.84 3.85 3.12
N GLN A 106 5.98 4.12 2.49
CA GLN A 106 6.41 3.36 1.32
C GLN A 106 6.83 1.94 1.68
N PHE A 107 7.44 1.75 2.86
CA PHE A 107 7.72 0.42 3.40
C PHE A 107 6.42 -0.36 3.66
N CYS A 108 5.42 0.26 4.29
CA CYS A 108 4.09 -0.35 4.46
C CYS A 108 3.45 -0.68 3.10
N ASN A 109 3.58 0.20 2.11
CA ASN A 109 3.10 -0.06 0.77
C ASN A 109 3.79 -1.28 0.13
N CYS A 110 5.11 -1.45 0.30
CA CYS A 110 5.82 -2.64 -0.16
C CYS A 110 5.27 -3.92 0.50
N ILE A 111 4.92 -3.86 1.79
CA ILE A 111 4.26 -4.98 2.49
C ILE A 111 2.89 -5.26 1.85
N PHE A 112 2.04 -4.24 1.67
CA PHE A 112 0.72 -4.38 1.09
C PHE A 112 0.76 -5.00 -0.31
N GLN A 113 1.73 -4.61 -1.15
CA GLN A 113 1.91 -5.15 -2.49
C GLN A 113 2.37 -6.61 -2.52
N ARG A 114 2.99 -7.12 -1.44
CA ARG A 114 3.44 -8.51 -1.31
C ARG A 114 2.37 -9.46 -0.80
N ILE A 115 1.32 -8.96 -0.18
CA ILE A 115 0.23 -9.78 0.35
C ILE A 115 -0.60 -10.32 -0.83
N ASP A 116 -0.83 -11.62 -0.82
CA ASP A 116 -1.79 -12.27 -1.71
C ASP A 116 -3.22 -12.05 -1.17
N TRP A 117 -3.78 -10.89 -1.50
CA TRP A 117 -5.08 -10.45 -1.00
C TRP A 117 -6.23 -11.38 -1.38
N LEU A 118 -6.10 -12.11 -2.50
CA LEU A 118 -7.15 -13.04 -2.94
C LEU A 118 -7.34 -14.23 -1.99
N LYS A 119 -6.32 -14.56 -1.20
CA LYS A 119 -6.45 -15.58 -0.14
C LYS A 119 -7.33 -15.15 1.02
N TYR A 120 -7.59 -13.87 1.15
CA TYR A 120 -8.39 -13.27 2.23
C TYR A 120 -9.77 -12.82 1.74
N ASP A 121 -10.14 -13.18 0.50
CA ASP A 121 -11.47 -12.90 -0.04
C ASP A 121 -12.55 -13.68 0.74
N GLU A 122 -13.51 -12.94 1.30
CA GLU A 122 -14.63 -13.51 2.08
C GLU A 122 -15.91 -13.67 1.25
N SER A 123 -15.84 -13.39 -0.05
CA SER A 123 -17.04 -13.34 -0.89
C SER A 123 -17.26 -14.64 -1.66
N THR A 124 -18.53 -14.89 -2.00
CA THR A 124 -18.92 -15.93 -2.96
C THR A 124 -19.16 -15.38 -4.37
N GLY A 125 -18.97 -14.07 -4.58
CA GLY A 125 -19.25 -13.40 -5.84
C GLY A 125 -18.21 -12.30 -6.13
N VAL A 126 -18.57 -11.05 -5.89
CA VAL A 126 -17.63 -9.94 -6.09
C VAL A 126 -16.60 -9.91 -4.96
N PRO A 127 -15.29 -10.03 -5.26
CA PRO A 127 -14.24 -10.08 -4.24
C PRO A 127 -14.38 -8.98 -3.19
N SER A 128 -14.22 -9.35 -1.92
CA SER A 128 -14.36 -8.41 -0.80
C SER A 128 -13.47 -8.74 0.39
N LEU A 129 -13.02 -7.69 1.09
CA LEU A 129 -12.23 -7.77 2.31
C LEU A 129 -12.95 -7.06 3.45
N SER A 130 -12.83 -7.60 4.66
CA SER A 130 -13.27 -6.91 5.89
C SER A 130 -12.09 -6.23 6.58
N LYS A 131 -12.39 -5.21 7.41
CA LYS A 131 -11.37 -4.56 8.26
C LYS A 131 -10.72 -5.55 9.22
N ASN A 132 -11.52 -6.46 9.78
CA ASN A 132 -11.05 -7.43 10.77
C ASN A 132 -10.00 -8.36 10.15
N ILE A 133 -10.27 -8.88 8.96
CA ILE A 133 -9.30 -9.72 8.24
C ILE A 133 -8.04 -8.93 7.93
N ILE A 134 -8.15 -7.76 7.31
CA ILE A 134 -6.97 -6.95 6.97
C ILE A 134 -6.13 -6.68 8.22
N ASN A 135 -6.75 -6.22 9.31
CA ASN A 135 -6.07 -5.90 10.56
C ASN A 135 -5.34 -7.10 11.19
N SER A 136 -5.89 -8.32 11.05
CA SER A 136 -5.32 -9.54 11.63
C SER A 136 -4.18 -10.17 10.82
N ILE A 137 -3.91 -9.72 9.60
CA ILE A 137 -2.84 -10.28 8.76
C ILE A 137 -1.48 -10.06 9.43
N GLU A 138 -0.78 -11.16 9.71
CA GLU A 138 0.60 -11.14 10.22
C GLU A 138 1.61 -10.96 9.09
N VAL A 139 2.56 -10.05 9.31
CA VAL A 139 3.64 -9.76 8.38
C VAL A 139 4.98 -9.64 9.12
N ASN A 140 6.08 -9.89 8.44
CA ASN A 140 7.40 -9.59 8.96
C ASN A 140 7.72 -8.11 8.72
N CYS A 141 8.12 -7.40 9.77
CA CYS A 141 8.39 -5.96 9.76
C CYS A 141 9.82 -5.67 10.20
N ALA A 142 10.50 -4.80 9.47
CA ALA A 142 11.81 -4.29 9.85
C ALA A 142 11.75 -3.58 11.22
N PRO A 143 12.70 -3.84 12.14
CA PRO A 143 12.63 -3.41 13.53
C PRO A 143 12.87 -1.92 13.75
N SER A 144 13.47 -1.22 12.79
CA SER A 144 13.78 0.20 12.91
C SER A 144 13.23 1.01 11.74
N TYR A 145 12.87 2.26 12.01
CA TYR A 145 12.43 3.20 10.99
C TYR A 145 13.51 3.42 9.91
N ASP A 146 14.80 3.47 10.30
CA ASP A 146 15.92 3.62 9.38
C ASP A 146 16.02 2.49 8.36
N GLU A 147 15.80 1.25 8.81
CA GLU A 147 15.77 0.11 7.90
C GLU A 147 14.57 0.18 6.96
N GLN A 148 13.39 0.50 7.48
CA GLN A 148 12.19 0.71 6.68
C GLN A 148 12.41 1.80 5.62
N GLN A 149 13.05 2.92 6.00
CA GLN A 149 13.39 4.03 5.11
C GLN A 149 14.33 3.61 3.98
N LYS A 150 15.39 2.87 4.30
CA LYS A 150 16.35 2.37 3.30
C LYS A 150 15.66 1.44 2.29
N ILE A 151 14.84 0.52 2.77
CA ILE A 151 14.06 -0.40 1.92
C ILE A 151 13.11 0.40 1.03
N ALA A 152 12.35 1.33 1.60
CA ALA A 152 11.41 2.19 0.89
C ALA A 152 12.10 2.98 -0.22
N SER A 153 13.22 3.65 0.09
CA SER A 153 13.99 4.44 -0.88
C SER A 153 14.54 3.59 -2.02
N TYR A 154 14.99 2.38 -1.72
CA TYR A 154 15.50 1.45 -2.72
C TYR A 154 14.40 1.06 -3.73
N PHE A 155 13.23 0.64 -3.25
CA PHE A 155 12.12 0.26 -4.14
C PHE A 155 11.56 1.46 -4.91
N GLN A 156 11.46 2.66 -4.30
CA GLN A 156 11.08 3.88 -5.03
C GLN A 156 12.06 4.20 -6.17
N SER A 157 13.36 4.00 -5.95
CA SER A 157 14.36 4.19 -7.01
C SER A 157 14.19 3.19 -8.16
N LEU A 158 13.90 1.93 -7.85
CA LEU A 158 13.61 0.90 -8.85
C LEU A 158 12.35 1.22 -9.65
N ASP A 159 11.26 1.62 -8.99
CA ASP A 159 10.01 2.01 -9.64
C ASP A 159 10.22 3.20 -10.58
N SER A 160 10.99 4.19 -10.17
CA SER A 160 11.36 5.35 -10.99
C SER A 160 12.15 4.95 -12.24
N LEU A 161 13.11 4.02 -12.10
CA LEU A 161 13.87 3.48 -13.22
C LEU A 161 12.97 2.71 -14.20
N ILE A 162 12.08 1.87 -13.68
CA ILE A 162 11.12 1.10 -14.51
C ILE A 162 10.22 2.06 -15.29
N GLN A 163 9.66 3.08 -14.63
CA GLN A 163 8.80 4.07 -15.28
C GLN A 163 9.55 4.85 -16.37
N THR A 164 10.78 5.30 -16.09
CA THR A 164 11.60 6.05 -17.04
C THR A 164 11.95 5.20 -18.26
N THR A 165 12.34 3.94 -18.03
CA THR A 165 12.68 3.01 -19.10
C THR A 165 11.45 2.67 -19.95
N SER A 166 10.30 2.46 -19.32
CA SER A 166 9.04 2.19 -20.02
C SER A 166 8.62 3.38 -20.92
N LYS A 167 8.73 4.61 -20.42
CA LYS A 167 8.45 5.83 -21.21
C LYS A 167 9.39 5.93 -22.41
N LYS A 168 10.70 5.70 -22.22
CA LYS A 168 11.67 5.70 -23.33
C LYS A 168 11.33 4.65 -24.37
N LEU A 169 10.95 3.44 -23.95
CA LEU A 169 10.57 2.36 -24.88
C LEU A 169 9.34 2.73 -25.71
N VAL A 170 8.33 3.33 -25.10
CA VAL A 170 7.13 3.81 -25.82
C VAL A 170 7.50 4.87 -26.85
N SER A 171 8.30 5.87 -26.45
CA SER A 171 8.76 6.93 -27.37
C SER A 171 9.53 6.38 -28.56
N LEU A 172 10.42 5.40 -28.36
CA LEU A 172 11.18 4.76 -29.43
C LEU A 172 10.29 3.95 -30.40
N LYS A 173 9.20 3.36 -29.90
CA LYS A 173 8.23 2.65 -30.77
C LYS A 173 7.37 3.59 -31.60
N GLN A 174 7.21 4.85 -31.21
CA GLN A 174 6.45 5.87 -31.95
C GLN A 174 7.28 6.52 -33.09
N ILE A 175 8.60 6.35 -33.12
CA ILE A 175 9.50 6.90 -34.14
C ILE A 175 9.61 5.96 -35.36
N LYS A 176 9.01 4.78 -35.31
CA LYS A 176 8.87 3.85 -36.47
C LYS A 176 7.56 4.09 -37.21
#